data_0d6462677020f0a1b45e94819c8911d9
#
_entry.id   0d6462677020f0a1b45e94819c8911d9
#
_cell.length_a   1.000
_cell.length_b   1.000
_cell.length_c   1.000
_cell.angle_alpha   90.00
_cell.angle_beta   90.00
_cell.angle_gamma   90.00
#
_symmetry.space_group_name_H-M   'P 1'
#
loop_
_entity.id
_entity.type
_entity.pdbx_description
1 polymer ?
#
loop_
_entity_poly.entity_id
_entity_poly.type
_entity_poly.pdbx_seq_one_letter_code
_entity_poly.pdbx_strand_id
1 'polypeptide(L)'
;MGKVIAVCTSEVRGTQKKNIHTATFVKDWGIEGDAHAGNWHRQVSLLSYETIQEFNRQGAGVTDGAFGENLVVSGYDFTKMAVGTKFRCGDVVLEMTQIGKECHNGCEIFQKMGKCIMPTNGVFARVLQGGMISEGDELEVVGGERDGI
;
A
#
# COMPACT_ATOMS: atom_id res chain seq x y z
N MET A 1 14.02 -0.90 8.98
CA MET A 1 13.80 -0.16 7.74
C MET A 1 13.18 -1.08 6.71
N GLY A 2 12.22 -0.58 5.94
CA GLY A 2 11.54 -1.39 4.94
C GLY A 2 12.06 -1.12 3.54
N LYS A 3 11.77 -2.04 2.63
CA LYS A 3 12.19 -1.94 1.24
C LYS A 3 10.97 -2.04 0.33
N VAL A 4 10.89 -1.15 -0.66
CA VAL A 4 9.82 -1.19 -1.66
C VAL A 4 10.07 -2.36 -2.61
N ILE A 5 9.15 -3.31 -2.61
CA ILE A 5 9.22 -4.52 -3.46
C ILE A 5 8.52 -4.28 -4.79
N ALA A 6 7.41 -3.54 -4.77
CA ALA A 6 6.65 -3.27 -5.98
C ALA A 6 5.93 -1.93 -5.88
N VAL A 7 5.74 -1.29 -7.04
CA VAL A 7 4.98 -0.04 -7.18
C VAL A 7 3.90 -0.30 -8.23
N CYS A 8 2.65 -0.32 -7.81
CA CYS A 8 1.55 -0.79 -8.65
C CYS A 8 0.49 0.28 -8.86
N THR A 9 -0.06 0.35 -10.07
CA THR A 9 -1.14 1.26 -10.42
C THR A 9 -2.16 0.60 -11.32
N SER A 10 -3.35 1.19 -11.40
CA SER A 10 -4.38 0.84 -12.37
C SER A 10 -5.11 2.11 -12.78
N GLU A 11 -5.64 2.10 -14.00
CA GLU A 11 -6.41 3.25 -14.51
C GLU A 11 -7.86 3.21 -14.01
N VAL A 12 -8.36 2.04 -13.63
CA VAL A 12 -9.76 1.82 -13.25
C VAL A 12 -9.84 1.29 -11.82
N ARG A 13 -10.75 1.85 -11.02
CA ARG A 13 -11.02 1.36 -9.66
C ARG A 13 -11.63 -0.03 -9.71
N GLY A 14 -11.34 -0.81 -8.67
CA GLY A 14 -11.89 -2.15 -8.52
C GLY A 14 -11.21 -3.21 -9.38
N THR A 15 -10.12 -2.88 -10.02
CA THR A 15 -9.33 -3.81 -10.82
C THR A 15 -8.00 -4.11 -10.16
N GLN A 16 -7.38 -5.22 -10.55
CA GLN A 16 -6.02 -5.51 -10.11
C GLN A 16 -5.07 -4.46 -10.69
N LYS A 17 -4.06 -4.12 -9.91
CA LYS A 17 -3.04 -3.18 -10.33
C LYS A 17 -1.84 -3.92 -10.92
N LYS A 18 -1.09 -3.22 -11.75
CA LYS A 18 0.13 -3.76 -12.36
C LYS A 18 1.35 -3.09 -11.75
N ASN A 19 2.40 -3.87 -11.54
CA ASN A 19 3.67 -3.34 -11.09
C ASN A 19 4.32 -2.55 -12.24
N ILE A 20 4.45 -1.25 -12.06
CA ILE A 20 5.09 -0.36 -13.04
C ILE A 20 6.50 0.02 -12.62
N HIS A 21 6.98 -0.52 -11.49
CA HIS A 21 8.34 -0.43 -10.98
C HIS A 21 8.74 0.93 -10.43
N THR A 22 8.21 2.01 -10.96
CA THR A 22 8.47 3.37 -10.49
C THR A 22 7.25 4.23 -10.75
N ALA A 23 7.00 5.23 -9.89
CA ALA A 23 5.87 6.14 -10.04
C ALA A 23 6.17 7.50 -9.43
N THR A 24 5.45 8.51 -9.91
CA THR A 24 5.48 9.86 -9.37
C THR A 24 4.35 10.02 -8.35
N PHE A 25 4.70 10.44 -7.15
CA PHE A 25 3.75 10.72 -6.06
C PHE A 25 3.52 12.22 -6.00
N VAL A 26 2.26 12.62 -5.94
CA VAL A 26 1.85 14.03 -5.98
C VAL A 26 1.20 14.40 -4.65
N LYS A 27 1.66 15.49 -4.05
CA LYS A 27 1.15 15.99 -2.76
C LYS A 27 -0.37 16.15 -2.80
N ASP A 28 -1.03 15.66 -1.75
CA ASP A 28 -2.47 15.70 -1.55
C ASP A 28 -3.28 15.09 -2.71
N TRP A 29 -2.68 14.20 -3.46
CA TRP A 29 -3.33 13.55 -4.61
C TRP A 29 -3.13 12.04 -4.59
N GLY A 30 -1.90 11.57 -4.57
CA GLY A 30 -1.55 10.16 -4.66
C GLY A 30 -0.58 9.90 -5.78
N ILE A 31 -0.70 8.73 -6.40
CA ILE A 31 0.18 8.35 -7.51
C ILE A 31 -0.40 8.87 -8.82
N GLU A 32 0.41 9.57 -9.58
CA GLU A 32 0.01 10.07 -10.90
C GLU A 32 -0.43 8.91 -11.78
N GLY A 33 -1.62 9.01 -12.35
CA GLY A 33 -2.18 7.98 -13.23
C GLY A 33 -2.89 6.83 -12.54
N ASP A 34 -2.91 6.81 -11.21
CA ASP A 34 -3.59 5.74 -10.47
C ASP A 34 -5.05 6.08 -10.20
N ALA A 35 -5.91 5.06 -10.30
CA ALA A 35 -7.36 5.22 -10.13
C ALA A 35 -7.76 5.70 -8.73
N HIS A 36 -6.96 5.40 -7.69
CA HIS A 36 -7.26 5.82 -6.33
C HIS A 36 -6.73 7.20 -5.98
N ALA A 37 -5.98 7.83 -6.88
CA ALA A 37 -5.52 9.20 -6.67
C ALA A 37 -6.71 10.13 -6.57
N GLY A 38 -6.63 11.11 -5.67
CA GLY A 38 -7.70 12.07 -5.47
C GLY A 38 -7.56 12.78 -4.14
N ASN A 39 -8.42 13.75 -3.92
CA ASN A 39 -8.42 14.54 -2.69
C ASN A 39 -9.24 13.82 -1.60
N TRP A 40 -8.67 12.76 -1.06
CA TRP A 40 -9.28 11.97 0.01
C TRP A 40 -8.20 11.25 0.81
N HIS A 41 -8.60 10.45 1.81
CA HIS A 41 -7.64 9.83 2.73
C HIS A 41 -7.04 8.51 2.23
N ARG A 42 -7.58 7.92 1.16
CA ARG A 42 -7.08 6.66 0.59
C ARG A 42 -6.33 6.88 -0.72
N GLN A 43 -5.42 7.83 -0.72
CA GLN A 43 -4.66 8.20 -1.92
C GLN A 43 -3.69 7.10 -2.36
N VAL A 44 -3.08 6.42 -1.40
CA VAL A 44 -2.09 5.36 -1.64
C VAL A 44 -2.40 4.20 -0.71
N SER A 45 -2.37 2.99 -1.24
CA SER A 45 -2.52 1.78 -0.42
C SER A 45 -1.20 1.04 -0.30
N LEU A 46 -0.94 0.51 0.89
CA LEU A 46 0.28 -0.22 1.20
C LEU A 46 -0.06 -1.60 1.78
N LEU A 47 0.74 -2.58 1.44
CA LEU A 47 0.58 -3.94 1.94
C LEU A 47 1.94 -4.56 2.21
N SER A 48 2.05 -5.29 3.31
CA SER A 48 3.29 -5.94 3.68
C SER A 48 3.60 -7.10 2.75
N TYR A 49 4.83 -7.13 2.23
CA TYR A 49 5.31 -8.22 1.39
C TYR A 49 5.19 -9.57 2.12
N GLU A 50 5.58 -9.61 3.39
CA GLU A 50 5.53 -10.83 4.21
C GLU A 50 4.10 -11.37 4.35
N THR A 51 3.13 -10.48 4.49
CA THR A 51 1.71 -10.88 4.55
C THR A 51 1.25 -11.51 3.25
N ILE A 52 1.64 -10.92 2.11
CA ILE A 52 1.30 -11.48 0.79
C ILE A 52 1.92 -12.86 0.62
N GLN A 53 3.19 -13.03 1.00
CA GLN A 53 3.89 -14.30 0.86
C GLN A 53 3.25 -15.38 1.75
N GLU A 54 2.83 -15.03 2.95
CA GLU A 54 2.11 -15.97 3.81
C GLU A 54 0.79 -16.41 3.19
N PHE A 55 0.06 -15.46 2.60
CA PHE A 55 -1.20 -15.78 1.91
C PHE A 55 -0.95 -16.70 0.70
N ASN A 56 0.14 -16.47 -0.03
CA ASN A 56 0.53 -17.34 -1.15
C ASN A 56 0.90 -18.74 -0.68
N ARG A 57 1.52 -18.89 0.49
CA ARG A 57 1.79 -20.21 1.07
C ARG A 57 0.51 -20.97 1.38
N GLN A 58 -0.59 -20.27 1.60
CA GLN A 58 -1.92 -20.88 1.80
C GLN A 58 -2.61 -21.24 0.48
N GLY A 59 -1.99 -20.95 -0.65
CA GLY A 59 -2.49 -21.32 -1.96
C GLY A 59 -3.10 -20.17 -2.77
N ALA A 60 -2.96 -18.92 -2.33
CA ALA A 60 -3.56 -17.80 -3.04
C ALA A 60 -2.99 -17.59 -4.44
N GLY A 61 -1.67 -17.74 -4.61
CA GLY A 61 -1.04 -17.60 -5.92
C GLY A 61 -1.19 -16.23 -6.53
N VAL A 62 -1.18 -15.17 -5.72
CA VAL A 62 -1.38 -13.81 -6.19
C VAL A 62 -0.05 -13.13 -6.52
N THR A 63 -0.10 -12.21 -7.47
CA THR A 63 1.03 -11.37 -7.84
C THR A 63 0.88 -9.98 -7.24
N ASP A 64 1.93 -9.16 -7.34
CA ASP A 64 1.89 -7.78 -6.85
C ASP A 64 0.78 -7.01 -7.54
N GLY A 65 0.03 -6.25 -6.77
CA GLY A 65 -1.09 -5.47 -7.28
C GLY A 65 -2.42 -6.19 -7.28
N ALA A 66 -2.44 -7.50 -6.99
CA ALA A 66 -3.65 -8.33 -7.06
C ALA A 66 -4.76 -7.86 -6.12
N PHE A 67 -4.41 -7.25 -4.98
CA PHE A 67 -5.37 -6.74 -4.01
C PHE A 67 -5.76 -5.28 -4.27
N GLY A 68 -5.23 -4.67 -5.32
CA GLY A 68 -5.38 -3.25 -5.57
C GLY A 68 -4.41 -2.39 -4.77
N GLU A 69 -3.41 -2.99 -4.16
CA GLU A 69 -2.39 -2.24 -3.43
C GLU A 69 -1.44 -1.50 -4.36
N ASN A 70 -0.96 -0.34 -3.91
CA ASN A 70 0.00 0.46 -4.65
C ASN A 70 1.44 0.11 -4.30
N LEU A 71 1.76 0.09 -3.00
CA LEU A 71 3.10 -0.21 -2.54
C LEU A 71 3.13 -1.54 -1.80
N VAL A 72 3.98 -2.43 -2.25
CA VAL A 72 4.32 -3.66 -1.53
C VAL A 72 5.67 -3.43 -0.87
N VAL A 73 5.73 -3.55 0.45
CA VAL A 73 6.90 -3.19 1.24
C VAL A 73 7.28 -4.33 2.16
N SER A 74 8.55 -4.70 2.16
CA SER A 74 9.09 -5.70 3.08
C SER A 74 9.65 -5.03 4.34
N GLY A 75 9.67 -5.77 5.44
CA GLY A 75 10.32 -5.34 6.67
C GLY A 75 9.41 -4.66 7.69
N TYR A 76 8.16 -4.39 7.35
CA TYR A 76 7.20 -3.78 8.26
C TYR A 76 5.91 -4.59 8.34
N ASP A 77 5.33 -4.61 9.53
CA ASP A 77 3.94 -4.99 9.73
C ASP A 77 3.14 -3.71 9.99
N PHE A 78 2.47 -3.23 8.96
CA PHE A 78 1.73 -1.97 9.05
C PHE A 78 0.57 -2.02 10.03
N THR A 79 0.06 -3.22 10.33
CA THR A 79 -1.06 -3.37 11.28
C THR A 79 -0.67 -3.06 12.72
N LYS A 80 0.62 -3.04 13.01
CA LYS A 80 1.14 -2.70 14.35
C LYS A 80 1.44 -1.21 14.50
N MET A 81 1.16 -0.43 13.47
CA MET A 81 1.40 1.00 13.48
C MET A 81 0.08 1.75 13.68
N ALA A 82 0.16 2.97 14.19
CA ALA A 82 -1.03 3.80 14.39
C ALA A 82 -1.30 4.69 13.19
N VAL A 83 -2.56 5.04 12.99
CA VAL A 83 -2.95 6.11 12.07
C VAL A 83 -2.21 7.38 12.47
N GLY A 84 -1.66 8.10 11.50
CA GLY A 84 -0.79 9.25 11.73
C GLY A 84 0.69 8.93 11.63
N THR A 85 1.06 7.66 11.55
CA THR A 85 2.45 7.27 11.34
C THR A 85 2.92 7.80 9.98
N LYS A 86 4.12 8.38 9.96
CA LYS A 86 4.70 8.95 8.75
C LYS A 86 5.86 8.11 8.25
N PHE A 87 5.93 8.01 6.95
CA PHE A 87 7.00 7.29 6.25
C PHE A 87 7.71 8.23 5.29
N ARG A 88 8.99 8.01 5.12
CA ARG A 88 9.78 8.71 4.12
C ARG A 88 10.42 7.70 3.17
N CYS A 89 10.34 8.00 1.88
CA CYS A 89 11.00 7.24 0.83
C CYS A 89 11.59 8.26 -0.16
N GLY A 90 12.90 8.50 -0.06
CA GLY A 90 13.53 9.58 -0.82
C GLY A 90 12.91 10.93 -0.44
N ASP A 91 12.35 11.64 -1.42
CA ASP A 91 11.67 12.92 -1.20
C ASP A 91 10.20 12.76 -0.83
N VAL A 92 9.65 11.56 -0.96
CA VAL A 92 8.22 11.32 -0.70
C VAL A 92 8.00 11.12 0.79
N VAL A 93 6.98 11.80 1.32
CA VAL A 93 6.51 11.60 2.70
C VAL A 93 5.06 11.21 2.64
N LEU A 94 4.74 10.10 3.30
CA LEU A 94 3.39 9.54 3.38
C LEU A 94 2.93 9.57 4.84
N GLU A 95 1.62 9.77 5.05
CA GLU A 95 1.01 9.68 6.38
C GLU A 95 -0.09 8.63 6.35
N MET A 96 -0.01 7.64 7.25
CA MET A 96 -1.02 6.61 7.36
C MET A 96 -2.35 7.20 7.80
N THR A 97 -3.42 6.91 7.06
CA THR A 97 -4.75 7.48 7.31
C THR A 97 -5.78 6.45 7.71
N GLN A 98 -5.59 5.18 7.37
CA GLN A 98 -6.57 4.13 7.62
C GLN A 98 -5.91 2.76 7.65
N ILE A 99 -6.38 1.89 8.55
CA ILE A 99 -5.97 0.49 8.60
C ILE A 99 -7.19 -0.35 8.19
N GLY A 100 -7.00 -1.21 7.18
CA GLY A 100 -8.04 -2.08 6.69
C GLY A 100 -9.09 -1.35 5.85
N LYS A 101 -9.94 -2.11 5.23
CA LYS A 101 -11.11 -1.59 4.50
C LYS A 101 -12.15 -2.68 4.34
N GLU A 102 -13.40 -2.29 4.10
CA GLU A 102 -14.43 -3.23 3.71
C GLU A 102 -14.18 -3.72 2.29
N CYS A 103 -14.32 -5.02 2.08
CA CYS A 103 -14.23 -5.63 0.76
C CYS A 103 -15.55 -6.29 0.40
N HIS A 104 -15.89 -6.25 -0.88
CA HIS A 104 -17.04 -6.99 -1.39
C HIS A 104 -16.68 -8.47 -1.52
N ASN A 105 -17.65 -9.34 -1.22
CA ASN A 105 -17.46 -10.78 -1.26
C ASN A 105 -17.29 -11.34 -2.68
N GLY A 106 -17.42 -10.51 -3.70
CA GLY A 106 -17.40 -10.95 -5.09
C GLY A 106 -16.05 -10.95 -5.79
N CYS A 107 -14.96 -10.52 -5.12
CA CYS A 107 -13.67 -10.49 -5.80
C CYS A 107 -13.10 -11.91 -5.99
N GLU A 108 -12.26 -12.07 -7.02
CA GLU A 108 -11.66 -13.37 -7.35
C GLU A 108 -10.90 -13.98 -6.18
N ILE A 109 -10.15 -13.16 -5.46
CA ILE A 109 -9.34 -13.64 -4.34
C ILE A 109 -10.24 -14.18 -3.23
N PHE A 110 -11.31 -13.47 -2.91
CA PHE A 110 -12.26 -13.91 -1.89
C PHE A 110 -12.92 -15.22 -2.32
N GLN A 111 -13.34 -15.34 -3.57
CA GLN A 111 -13.99 -16.57 -4.07
C GLN A 111 -13.04 -17.74 -4.04
N LYS A 112 -11.78 -17.55 -4.40
CA LYS A 112 -10.77 -18.61 -4.38
C LYS A 112 -10.40 -19.05 -2.97
N MET A 113 -10.18 -18.11 -2.06
CA MET A 113 -9.62 -18.36 -0.73
C MET A 113 -10.65 -18.38 0.38
N GLY A 114 -11.85 -17.87 0.13
CA GLY A 114 -12.85 -17.65 1.18
C GLY A 114 -12.53 -16.52 2.13
N LYS A 115 -11.45 -15.79 1.88
CA LYS A 115 -11.01 -14.66 2.70
C LYS A 115 -10.10 -13.76 1.90
N CYS A 116 -9.86 -12.54 2.42
CA CYS A 116 -8.94 -11.58 1.84
C CYS A 116 -8.15 -10.91 2.96
N ILE A 117 -6.91 -10.51 2.68
CA ILE A 117 -6.06 -9.87 3.67
C ILE A 117 -6.22 -8.35 3.71
N MET A 118 -6.79 -7.72 2.69
CA MET A 118 -6.95 -6.26 2.67
C MET A 118 -7.81 -5.71 3.81
N PRO A 119 -8.94 -6.34 4.21
CA PRO A 119 -9.75 -5.79 5.28
C PRO A 119 -9.02 -5.66 6.62
N THR A 120 -8.04 -6.48 6.88
CA THR A 120 -7.31 -6.48 8.15
C THR A 120 -5.86 -6.02 8.04
N ASN A 121 -5.22 -6.22 6.89
CA ASN A 121 -3.77 -6.00 6.72
C ASN A 121 -3.43 -4.85 5.79
N GLY A 122 -4.34 -4.43 4.91
CA GLY A 122 -4.11 -3.30 4.03
C GLY A 122 -4.16 -1.98 4.80
N VAL A 123 -3.28 -1.05 4.47
CA VAL A 123 -3.30 0.29 5.05
C VAL A 123 -3.32 1.32 3.94
N PHE A 124 -3.78 2.52 4.27
CA PHE A 124 -3.87 3.63 3.34
C PHE A 124 -3.12 4.83 3.88
N ALA A 125 -2.64 5.65 2.96
CA ALA A 125 -1.89 6.84 3.30
C ALA A 125 -2.23 7.97 2.33
N ARG A 126 -1.91 9.18 2.74
CA ARG A 126 -1.93 10.34 1.86
C ARG A 126 -0.52 10.84 1.64
N VAL A 127 -0.31 11.56 0.55
CA VAL A 127 0.99 12.09 0.19
C VAL A 127 1.14 13.49 0.81
N LEU A 128 2.09 13.63 1.73
CA LEU A 128 2.40 14.92 2.34
C LEU A 128 3.44 15.69 1.53
N GLN A 129 4.35 14.98 0.89
CA GLN A 129 5.38 15.56 0.03
C GLN A 129 5.58 14.65 -1.15
N GLY A 130 5.58 15.22 -2.35
CA GLY A 130 5.70 14.47 -3.59
C GLY A 130 7.14 14.13 -3.97
N GLY A 131 7.27 13.27 -4.95
CA GLY A 131 8.53 12.80 -5.49
C GLY A 131 8.35 11.47 -6.20
N MET A 132 9.43 10.77 -6.44
CA MET A 132 9.39 9.46 -7.09
C MET A 132 9.76 8.34 -6.13
N ILE A 133 9.07 7.22 -6.26
CA ILE A 133 9.41 5.97 -5.57
C ILE A 133 9.64 4.90 -6.63
N SER A 134 10.70 4.12 -6.46
CA SER A 134 11.05 3.01 -7.34
C SER A 134 11.25 1.74 -6.53
N GLU A 135 11.10 0.60 -7.18
CA GLU A 135 11.46 -0.69 -6.57
C GLU A 135 12.88 -0.64 -6.04
N GLY A 136 13.07 -1.20 -4.86
CA GLY A 136 14.38 -1.22 -4.20
C GLY A 136 14.64 -0.03 -3.31
N ASP A 137 13.82 1.01 -3.37
CA ASP A 137 13.97 2.17 -2.50
C ASP A 137 13.67 1.78 -1.05
N GLU A 138 14.33 2.46 -0.12
CA GLU A 138 14.08 2.23 1.30
C GLU A 138 12.96 3.13 1.80
N LEU A 139 12.07 2.52 2.59
CA LEU A 139 10.98 3.22 3.28
C LEU A 139 11.27 3.21 4.76
N GLU A 140 11.30 4.39 5.39
CA GLU A 140 11.55 4.49 6.82
C GLU A 140 10.41 5.17 7.55
N VAL A 141 10.21 4.81 8.81
CA VAL A 141 9.27 5.50 9.69
C VAL A 141 9.98 6.73 10.25
N VAL A 142 9.40 7.91 10.01
CA VAL A 142 10.04 9.18 10.41
C VAL A 142 9.19 10.00 11.38
N GLY A 143 7.93 9.62 11.61
CA GLY A 143 7.06 10.36 12.50
C GLY A 143 5.77 9.64 12.79
N GLY A 144 4.99 10.22 13.69
CA GLY A 144 3.74 9.65 14.14
C GLY A 144 3.79 9.33 15.62
N GLU A 145 2.85 8.53 16.11
CA GLU A 145 2.76 8.23 17.54
C GLU A 145 4.01 7.57 18.12
N ARG A 146 4.72 6.79 17.34
CA ARG A 146 5.91 6.09 17.80
C ARG A 146 7.02 7.05 18.21
N ASP A 147 7.06 8.20 17.58
CA ASP A 147 8.11 9.19 17.83
C ASP A 147 7.90 9.96 19.14
N GLY A 148 6.71 9.89 19.69
CA GLY A 148 6.42 10.50 20.98
C GLY A 148 6.93 9.70 22.15
N ILE A 149 7.52 8.58 21.90
CA ILE A 149 8.03 7.68 22.92
C ILE A 149 9.35 8.16 23.45
#